data_f7975d2f7e3cc623bffaa5473bef8d12
#
_entry.id   f7975d2f7e3cc623bffaa5473bef8d12
#
_cell.length_a   1.000
_cell.length_b   1.000
_cell.length_c   1.000
_cell.angle_alpha   90.00
_cell.angle_beta   90.00
_cell.angle_gamma   90.00
#
_symmetry.space_group_name_H-M   'P 1'
#
loop_
_entity.id
_entity.type
_entity.pdbx_description
1 polymer ?
#
loop_
_entity_poly.entity_id
_entity_poly.type
_entity_poly.pdbx_seq_one_letter_code
_entity_poly.pdbx_strand_id
1 'polypeptide(L)'
;MNTRQRGSTTVEFAMVFLLFLMFLLGVLDFSRMLYTWQGTNAATRIGARYAVVCAAPGDNSRILARMKQVMPDVTTINVAWEPAGCNTGTCEAVTVSVTGMSFKWISPIPNALAKPLVLMPGFSTYLPREMMTYNPLIC
;
A
#
# COMPACT_ATOMS: atom_id res chain seq x y z
N MET A 1 38.45 -19.65 -43.49
CA MET A 1 38.17 -19.03 -42.18
C MET A 1 36.70 -18.62 -42.19
N ASN A 2 35.87 -19.29 -41.36
CA ASN A 2 34.41 -19.09 -41.35
C ASN A 2 34.00 -17.79 -40.63
N THR A 3 33.79 -16.73 -41.40
CA THR A 3 33.32 -15.43 -40.88
C THR A 3 31.79 -15.39 -40.62
N ARG A 4 31.06 -16.45 -40.92
CA ARG A 4 29.58 -16.52 -40.77
C ARG A 4 29.09 -16.84 -39.35
N GLN A 5 29.92 -17.28 -38.45
CA GLN A 5 29.50 -17.69 -37.08
C GLN A 5 29.49 -16.56 -36.03
N ARG A 6 30.08 -15.40 -36.29
CA ARG A 6 30.16 -14.31 -35.34
C ARG A 6 28.82 -13.59 -35.12
N GLY A 7 27.89 -13.64 -36.06
CA GLY A 7 26.56 -13.02 -35.92
C GLY A 7 25.57 -13.82 -35.10
N SER A 8 25.68 -15.20 -35.15
CA SER A 8 24.76 -16.07 -34.39
C SER A 8 24.91 -15.96 -32.90
N THR A 9 26.14 -15.97 -32.40
CA THR A 9 26.42 -15.83 -30.93
C THR A 9 25.96 -14.51 -30.36
N THR A 10 26.03 -13.41 -31.13
CA THR A 10 25.55 -12.11 -30.67
C THR A 10 24.03 -12.08 -30.52
N VAL A 11 23.30 -12.72 -31.45
CA VAL A 11 21.84 -12.83 -31.38
C VAL A 11 21.40 -13.72 -30.23
N GLU A 12 22.07 -14.87 -30.03
CA GLU A 12 21.80 -15.74 -28.87
C GLU A 12 22.03 -15.02 -27.54
N PHE A 13 23.16 -14.33 -27.43
CA PHE A 13 23.44 -13.53 -26.22
C PHE A 13 22.37 -12.46 -26.01
N ALA A 14 21.97 -11.73 -27.04
CA ALA A 14 20.96 -10.70 -26.94
C ALA A 14 19.60 -11.25 -26.46
N MET A 15 19.18 -12.41 -26.95
CA MET A 15 17.94 -13.08 -26.52
C MET A 15 18.00 -13.51 -25.04
N VAL A 16 19.09 -14.16 -24.63
CA VAL A 16 19.27 -14.59 -23.25
C VAL A 16 19.34 -13.39 -22.30
N PHE A 17 20.06 -12.34 -22.72
CA PHE A 17 20.19 -11.10 -21.94
C PHE A 17 18.85 -10.38 -21.78
N LEU A 18 18.01 -10.36 -22.82
CA LEU A 18 16.68 -9.76 -22.77
C LEU A 18 15.77 -10.51 -21.77
N LEU A 19 15.78 -11.85 -21.81
CA LEU A 19 15.05 -12.66 -20.85
C LEU A 19 15.54 -12.44 -19.41
N PHE A 20 16.85 -12.34 -19.23
CA PHE A 20 17.45 -12.00 -17.92
C PHE A 20 17.00 -10.63 -17.41
N LEU A 21 16.99 -9.61 -18.28
CA LEU A 21 16.51 -8.27 -17.90
C LEU A 21 15.02 -8.28 -17.55
N MET A 22 14.18 -8.99 -18.30
CA MET A 22 12.75 -9.10 -17.97
C MET A 22 12.54 -9.78 -16.62
N PHE A 23 13.29 -10.83 -16.31
CA PHE A 23 13.24 -11.48 -15.01
C PHE A 23 13.66 -10.53 -13.88
N LEU A 24 14.76 -9.79 -14.07
CA LEU A 24 15.29 -8.85 -13.10
C LEU A 24 14.30 -7.71 -12.81
N LEU A 25 13.68 -7.14 -13.86
CA LEU A 25 12.63 -6.14 -13.72
C LEU A 25 11.41 -6.70 -12.98
N GLY A 26 11.03 -7.94 -13.25
CA GLY A 26 9.93 -8.61 -12.53
C GLY A 26 10.20 -8.75 -11.03
N VAL A 27 11.42 -9.12 -10.64
CA VAL A 27 11.83 -9.20 -9.23
C VAL A 27 11.77 -7.82 -8.56
N LEU A 28 12.23 -6.77 -9.26
CA LEU A 28 12.17 -5.40 -8.74
C LEU A 28 10.72 -4.93 -8.53
N ASP A 29 9.85 -5.16 -9.50
CA ASP A 29 8.44 -4.79 -9.37
C ASP A 29 7.75 -5.55 -8.24
N PHE A 30 8.01 -6.85 -8.11
CA PHE A 30 7.47 -7.64 -7.02
C PHE A 30 7.94 -7.15 -5.65
N SER A 31 9.21 -6.80 -5.52
CA SER A 31 9.77 -6.24 -4.29
C SER A 31 9.09 -4.91 -3.92
N ARG A 32 8.85 -4.03 -4.90
CA ARG A 32 8.13 -2.77 -4.70
C ARG A 32 6.67 -3.01 -4.30
N MET A 33 6.02 -3.99 -4.90
CA MET A 33 4.64 -4.36 -4.56
C MET A 33 4.55 -4.81 -3.10
N LEU A 34 5.46 -5.68 -2.65
CA LEU A 34 5.52 -6.13 -1.25
C LEU A 34 5.81 -4.97 -0.29
N TYR A 35 6.70 -4.06 -0.66
CA TYR A 35 6.98 -2.86 0.13
C TYR A 35 5.73 -2.00 0.29
N THR A 36 5.02 -1.72 -0.80
CA THR A 36 3.77 -0.94 -0.78
C THR A 36 2.71 -1.63 0.09
N TRP A 37 2.59 -2.95 -0.03
CA TRP A 37 1.69 -3.75 0.79
C TRP A 37 1.99 -3.62 2.29
N GLN A 38 3.23 -3.85 2.68
CA GLN A 38 3.68 -3.75 4.07
C GLN A 38 3.51 -2.33 4.62
N GLY A 39 3.92 -1.33 3.83
CA GLY A 39 3.78 0.08 4.20
C GLY A 39 2.32 0.50 4.40
N THR A 40 1.41 0.06 3.54
CA THR A 40 -0.01 0.36 3.68
C THR A 40 -0.62 -0.30 4.92
N ASN A 41 -0.25 -1.56 5.20
CA ASN A 41 -0.68 -2.24 6.44
C ASN A 41 -0.16 -1.52 7.70
N ALA A 42 1.09 -1.07 7.68
CA ALA A 42 1.64 -0.29 8.78
C ALA A 42 0.93 1.06 8.94
N ALA A 43 0.64 1.75 7.83
CA ALA A 43 -0.08 3.01 7.83
C ALA A 43 -1.50 2.88 8.40
N THR A 44 -2.27 1.82 8.04
CA THR A 44 -3.61 1.60 8.61
C THR A 44 -3.57 1.38 10.11
N ARG A 45 -2.58 0.63 10.62
CA ARG A 45 -2.40 0.42 12.07
C ARG A 45 -2.08 1.70 12.81
N ILE A 46 -1.19 2.55 12.25
CA ILE A 46 -0.84 3.84 12.84
C ILE A 46 -2.04 4.78 12.78
N GLY A 47 -2.78 4.80 11.66
CA GLY A 47 -4.00 5.57 11.52
C GLY A 47 -5.06 5.18 12.54
N ALA A 48 -5.29 3.88 12.74
CA ALA A 48 -6.24 3.37 13.72
C ALA A 48 -5.83 3.74 15.17
N ARG A 49 -4.55 3.59 15.51
CA ARG A 49 -4.04 4.02 16.85
C ARG A 49 -4.23 5.50 17.07
N TYR A 50 -3.90 6.32 16.07
CA TYR A 50 -4.10 7.76 16.16
C TYR A 50 -5.59 8.11 16.29
N ALA A 51 -6.45 7.44 15.52
CA ALA A 51 -7.89 7.64 15.58
C ALA A 51 -8.44 7.37 16.99
N VAL A 52 -8.05 6.26 17.61
CA VAL A 52 -8.53 5.88 18.96
C VAL A 52 -8.13 6.89 20.03
N VAL A 53 -6.89 7.42 19.95
CA VAL A 53 -6.34 8.26 21.02
C VAL A 53 -6.59 9.74 20.79
N CYS A 54 -6.49 10.20 19.52
CA CYS A 54 -6.37 11.61 19.19
C CYS A 54 -7.51 12.18 18.35
N ALA A 55 -8.25 11.33 17.62
CA ALA A 55 -9.23 11.83 16.67
C ALA A 55 -10.66 11.77 17.21
N ALA A 56 -11.45 12.76 16.82
CA ALA A 56 -12.89 12.71 16.99
C ALA A 56 -13.55 12.08 15.74
N PRO A 57 -14.75 11.51 15.85
CA PRO A 57 -15.53 11.14 14.67
C PRO A 57 -15.66 12.30 13.69
N GLY A 58 -15.27 12.08 12.42
CA GLY A 58 -15.23 13.12 11.38
C GLY A 58 -13.86 13.75 11.12
N ASP A 59 -12.86 13.53 11.94
CA ASP A 59 -11.50 14.12 11.78
C ASP A 59 -10.58 13.27 10.87
N ASN A 60 -11.11 12.87 9.72
CA ASN A 60 -10.41 11.99 8.77
C ASN A 60 -9.14 12.63 8.19
N SER A 61 -9.09 13.96 8.13
CA SER A 61 -7.96 14.70 7.57
C SER A 61 -6.68 14.53 8.41
N ARG A 62 -6.78 14.56 9.73
CA ARG A 62 -5.64 14.35 10.64
C ARG A 62 -5.16 12.92 10.62
N ILE A 63 -6.09 11.96 10.59
CA ILE A 63 -5.77 10.54 10.47
C ILE A 63 -5.01 10.29 9.15
N LEU A 64 -5.50 10.83 8.05
CA LEU A 64 -4.85 10.73 6.74
C LEU A 64 -3.45 11.37 6.74
N ALA A 65 -3.31 12.56 7.34
CA ALA A 65 -2.01 13.23 7.44
C ALA A 65 -0.99 12.38 8.19
N ARG A 66 -1.42 11.71 9.27
CA ARG A 66 -0.56 10.82 10.04
C ARG A 66 -0.17 9.56 9.25
N MET A 67 -1.09 8.99 8.51
CA MET A 67 -0.83 7.83 7.65
C MET A 67 0.13 8.16 6.51
N LYS A 68 0.03 9.36 5.92
CA LYS A 68 0.93 9.83 4.86
C LYS A 68 2.38 10.00 5.31
N GLN A 69 2.65 10.19 6.58
CA GLN A 69 4.03 10.23 7.11
C GLN A 69 4.73 8.88 6.97
N VAL A 70 3.97 7.78 6.97
CA VAL A 70 4.49 6.42 6.82
C VAL A 70 4.43 5.94 5.38
N MET A 71 3.32 6.23 4.70
CA MET A 71 3.06 5.83 3.31
C MET A 71 2.46 7.01 2.54
N PRO A 72 3.29 7.81 1.84
CA PRO A 72 2.83 9.01 1.11
C PRO A 72 1.80 8.71 0.01
N ASP A 73 1.82 7.49 -0.55
CA ASP A 73 0.95 7.05 -1.64
C ASP A 73 -0.50 6.83 -1.20
N VAL A 74 -0.80 6.84 0.11
CA VAL A 74 -2.17 6.75 0.61
C VAL A 74 -2.90 8.06 0.32
N THR A 75 -3.91 7.99 -0.56
CA THR A 75 -4.69 9.15 -0.97
C THR A 75 -6.06 9.21 -0.32
N THR A 76 -6.70 8.06 -0.16
CA THR A 76 -8.09 7.96 0.32
C THR A 76 -8.21 6.94 1.43
N ILE A 77 -8.86 7.34 2.51
CA ILE A 77 -9.17 6.48 3.65
C ILE A 77 -10.68 6.48 3.91
N ASN A 78 -11.17 5.39 4.43
CA ASN A 78 -12.50 5.30 5.01
C ASN A 78 -12.36 4.96 6.49
N VAL A 79 -12.97 5.77 7.35
CA VAL A 79 -12.94 5.61 8.80
C VAL A 79 -14.37 5.35 9.27
N ALA A 80 -14.62 4.16 9.77
CA ALA A 80 -15.90 3.77 10.33
C ALA A 80 -15.77 3.65 11.85
N TRP A 81 -16.65 4.35 12.58
CA TRP A 81 -16.74 4.30 14.02
C TRP A 81 -17.89 3.43 14.45
N GLU A 82 -17.70 2.69 15.53
CA GLU A 82 -18.71 1.81 16.12
C GLU A 82 -19.01 2.22 17.55
N PRO A 83 -20.31 2.27 17.93
CA PRO A 83 -21.52 2.15 17.09
C PRO A 83 -21.68 3.34 16.12
N ALA A 84 -22.41 3.12 15.00
CA ALA A 84 -22.59 4.15 14.00
C ALA A 84 -23.25 5.41 14.63
N GLY A 85 -22.69 6.61 14.32
CA GLY A 85 -23.16 7.87 14.86
C GLY A 85 -22.74 8.17 16.29
N CYS A 86 -21.80 7.42 16.83
CA CYS A 86 -21.22 7.68 18.15
C CYS A 86 -20.45 9.02 18.18
N ASN A 87 -20.28 9.56 19.37
CA ASN A 87 -19.43 10.73 19.65
C ASN A 87 -18.15 10.32 20.39
N THR A 88 -17.27 11.29 20.66
CA THR A 88 -15.97 11.04 21.33
C THR A 88 -16.05 10.29 22.64
N GLY A 89 -17.19 10.32 23.34
CA GLY A 89 -17.39 9.63 24.62
C GLY A 89 -18.08 8.26 24.50
N THR A 90 -18.72 7.99 23.37
CA THR A 90 -19.57 6.80 23.19
C THR A 90 -19.07 5.82 22.12
N CYS A 91 -18.00 6.17 21.38
CA CYS A 91 -17.40 5.27 20.41
C CYS A 91 -16.58 4.18 21.11
N GLU A 92 -16.85 2.94 20.77
CA GLU A 92 -16.21 1.74 21.33
C GLU A 92 -15.08 1.20 20.45
N ALA A 93 -15.15 1.44 19.13
CA ALA A 93 -14.15 0.96 18.19
C ALA A 93 -14.04 1.85 16.95
N VAL A 94 -12.94 1.69 16.22
CA VAL A 94 -12.70 2.33 14.94
C VAL A 94 -12.13 1.33 13.93
N THR A 95 -12.66 1.36 12.72
CA THR A 95 -12.09 0.65 11.57
C THR A 95 -11.53 1.67 10.60
N VAL A 96 -10.23 1.62 10.37
CA VAL A 96 -9.56 2.44 9.36
C VAL A 96 -9.22 1.56 8.17
N SER A 97 -9.74 1.92 7.00
CA SER A 97 -9.48 1.23 5.75
C SER A 97 -8.92 2.17 4.69
N VAL A 98 -8.00 1.65 3.87
CA VAL A 98 -7.43 2.36 2.72
C VAL A 98 -8.13 1.85 1.46
N THR A 99 -8.61 2.79 0.65
CA THR A 99 -9.26 2.50 -0.63
C THR A 99 -8.52 3.19 -1.77
N GLY A 100 -8.64 2.64 -2.99
CA GLY A 100 -8.11 3.27 -4.19
C GLY A 100 -6.58 3.18 -4.37
N MET A 101 -5.91 2.28 -3.65
CA MET A 101 -4.49 2.02 -3.89
C MET A 101 -4.29 1.34 -5.25
N SER A 102 -3.50 1.95 -6.12
CA SER A 102 -3.10 1.40 -7.41
C SER A 102 -1.59 1.23 -7.46
N PHE A 103 -1.14 0.07 -7.89
CA PHE A 103 0.28 -0.21 -8.11
C PHE A 103 0.63 0.03 -9.58
N LYS A 104 1.72 0.77 -9.82
CA LYS A 104 2.23 1.05 -11.18
C LYS A 104 3.48 0.22 -11.45
N TRP A 105 3.39 -0.65 -12.46
CA TRP A 105 4.50 -1.49 -12.92
C TRP A 105 5.55 -0.67 -13.66
N ILE A 106 6.83 -1.01 -13.46
CA ILE A 106 7.96 -0.48 -14.25
C ILE A 106 8.22 -1.40 -15.44
N SER A 107 8.07 -2.71 -15.24
CA SER A 107 8.24 -3.69 -16.31
C SER A 107 7.20 -3.49 -17.41
N PRO A 108 7.55 -3.73 -18.69
CA PRO A 108 6.64 -3.57 -19.83
C PRO A 108 5.63 -4.72 -19.91
N ILE A 109 4.89 -4.95 -18.83
CA ILE A 109 3.82 -5.96 -18.77
C ILE A 109 2.57 -5.39 -19.41
N PRO A 110 1.93 -6.08 -20.37
CA PRO A 110 0.66 -5.63 -20.93
C PRO A 110 -0.41 -5.45 -19.85
N ASN A 111 -1.13 -4.33 -19.88
CA ASN A 111 -2.15 -4.00 -18.89
C ASN A 111 -3.22 -5.09 -18.71
N ALA A 112 -3.47 -5.88 -19.73
CA ALA A 112 -4.41 -7.01 -19.67
C ALA A 112 -3.95 -8.12 -18.69
N LEU A 113 -2.64 -8.36 -18.60
CA LEU A 113 -2.04 -9.32 -17.67
C LEU A 113 -1.76 -8.70 -16.29
N ALA A 114 -1.52 -7.39 -16.26
CA ALA A 114 -1.21 -6.67 -15.03
C ALA A 114 -2.45 -6.39 -14.17
N LYS A 115 -3.62 -6.14 -14.76
CA LYS A 115 -4.86 -5.81 -14.04
C LYS A 115 -5.24 -6.77 -12.91
N PRO A 116 -5.26 -8.09 -13.09
CA PRO A 116 -5.62 -9.01 -12.00
C PRO A 116 -4.57 -9.07 -10.88
N LEU A 117 -3.31 -8.73 -11.16
CA LEU A 117 -2.22 -8.69 -10.19
C LEU A 117 -2.13 -7.36 -9.42
N VAL A 118 -2.80 -6.32 -9.92
CA VAL A 118 -2.77 -4.94 -9.39
C VAL A 118 -3.89 -4.67 -8.39
N LEU A 119 -4.93 -5.52 -8.33
CA LEU A 119 -5.98 -5.43 -7.33
C LEU A 119 -5.40 -5.77 -5.95
N MET A 120 -4.86 -4.75 -5.30
CA MET A 120 -4.50 -4.89 -3.89
C MET A 120 -5.78 -5.12 -3.08
N PRO A 121 -5.80 -6.15 -2.21
CA PRO A 121 -6.91 -6.35 -1.29
C PRO A 121 -7.09 -5.10 -0.43
N GLY A 122 -8.31 -4.86 0.00
CA GLY A 122 -8.60 -3.74 0.90
C GLY A 122 -7.79 -3.87 2.18
N PHE A 123 -7.07 -2.82 2.53
CA PHE A 123 -6.32 -2.74 3.79
C PHE A 123 -7.24 -2.16 4.85
N SER A 124 -7.52 -2.93 5.89
CA SER A 124 -8.34 -2.47 7.01
C SER A 124 -7.74 -2.89 8.34
N THR A 125 -7.84 -2.01 9.32
CA THR A 125 -7.45 -2.30 10.71
C THR A 125 -8.60 -1.89 11.62
N TYR A 126 -9.09 -2.84 12.39
CA TYR A 126 -10.04 -2.65 13.46
C TYR A 126 -9.29 -2.49 14.78
N LEU A 127 -9.64 -1.48 15.56
CA LEU A 127 -9.07 -1.27 16.88
C LEU A 127 -10.17 -0.87 17.87
N PRO A 128 -10.38 -1.66 18.94
CA PRO A 128 -11.28 -1.29 20.02
C PRO A 128 -10.67 -0.15 20.86
N ARG A 129 -11.53 0.68 21.43
CA ARG A 129 -11.15 1.85 22.23
C ARG A 129 -11.12 1.57 23.75
N GLU A 130 -10.91 0.34 24.16
CA GLU A 130 -11.17 -0.20 25.47
C GLU A 130 -10.87 0.73 26.67
N MET A 131 -9.73 1.34 26.78
CA MET A 131 -9.37 2.18 27.93
C MET A 131 -8.64 3.46 27.53
N MET A 132 -8.61 3.81 26.24
CA MET A 132 -7.85 4.95 25.76
C MET A 132 -8.69 6.23 25.82
N THR A 133 -8.44 7.02 26.81
CA THR A 133 -8.95 8.39 26.88
C THR A 133 -8.10 9.31 26.02
N TYR A 134 -8.75 10.32 25.40
CA TYR A 134 -8.05 11.39 24.70
C TYR A 134 -6.94 11.99 25.56
N ASN A 135 -5.72 12.01 25.07
CA ASN A 135 -4.59 12.60 25.76
C ASN A 135 -3.99 13.74 24.91
N PRO A 136 -4.22 15.01 25.29
CA PRO A 136 -3.74 16.15 24.53
C PRO A 136 -2.22 16.27 24.49
N LEU A 137 -1.49 15.60 25.40
CA LEU A 137 -0.01 15.62 25.41
C LEU A 137 0.62 14.72 24.33
N ILE A 138 -0.14 13.78 23.79
CA ILE A 138 0.33 12.82 22.75
C ILE A 138 -0.19 13.24 21.37
N CYS A 139 -1.22 14.03 21.33
CA CYS A 139 -1.93 14.48 20.14
C CYS A 139 -1.53 15.89 19.74
#